data_b2e32231b5b6e6074383fb85cd9bc4ef
#
_entry.id   b2e32231b5b6e6074383fb85cd9bc4ef
#
_cell.length_a   1.000
_cell.length_b   1.000
_cell.length_c   1.000
_cell.angle_alpha   90.00
_cell.angle_beta   90.00
_cell.angle_gamma   90.00
#
_symmetry.space_group_name_H-M   'P 1'
#
loop_
_entity.id
_entity.type
_entity.pdbx_description
1 polymer ?
#
loop_
_entity_poly.entity_id
_entity_poly.type
_entity_poly.pdbx_seq_one_letter_code
_entity_poly.pdbx_strand_id
1 'polypeptide(L)'
;MKRIITYISLTLTMLVFAFNSSAQNASNVLTQASNKFANSKSITASFSIIDNGHSQNGSIIVAGNKFVISTPQLSTWFDGKTQWSYSSSVNEVNITNPTADELQQINPFAIISSFRNNFNASMLNSTKGSFKIQLTPKKSNQSIKKVELTLNSSTYFPSLIVITAKNNTKATIKVKTINAGGVQSTSTFTFNAKKYPGVEIVDLR
;
A
#
# COMPACT_ATOMS: atom_id res chain seq x y z
N MET A 1 -3.71 33.67 41.53
CA MET A 1 -4.50 33.27 40.34
C MET A 1 -3.82 33.59 39.01
N LYS A 2 -3.27 34.79 38.74
CA LYS A 2 -2.61 35.13 37.46
C LYS A 2 -1.43 34.22 37.05
N ARG A 3 -0.58 33.80 38.03
CA ARG A 3 0.59 32.94 37.73
C ARG A 3 0.24 31.50 37.35
N ILE A 4 -0.85 30.93 37.88
CA ILE A 4 -1.32 29.57 37.57
C ILE A 4 -1.91 29.55 36.15
N ILE A 5 -2.64 30.58 35.72
CA ILE A 5 -3.20 30.70 34.39
C ILE A 5 -2.08 30.78 33.34
N THR A 6 -0.97 31.47 33.66
CA THR A 6 0.18 31.58 32.71
C THR A 6 0.87 30.21 32.50
N TYR A 7 1.00 29.39 33.53
CA TYR A 7 1.59 28.04 33.38
C TYR A 7 0.68 27.07 32.65
N ILE A 8 -0.65 27.16 32.84
CA ILE A 8 -1.62 26.32 32.11
C ILE A 8 -1.63 26.70 30.62
N SER A 9 -1.55 27.98 30.29
CA SER A 9 -1.45 28.44 28.90
C SER A 9 -0.14 27.99 28.24
N LEU A 10 0.98 28.04 28.94
CA LEU A 10 2.28 27.62 28.40
C LEU A 10 2.37 26.11 28.19
N THR A 11 1.80 25.29 29.09
CA THR A 11 1.76 23.82 28.92
C THR A 11 0.84 23.38 27.80
N LEU A 12 -0.30 24.06 27.60
CA LEU A 12 -1.22 23.75 26.51
C LEU A 12 -0.62 24.09 25.15
N THR A 13 0.17 25.18 25.03
CA THR A 13 0.86 25.55 23.80
C THR A 13 1.97 24.55 23.44
N MET A 14 2.70 23.99 24.41
CA MET A 14 3.72 22.96 24.17
C MET A 14 3.13 21.63 23.66
N LEU A 15 1.94 21.22 24.12
CA LEU A 15 1.29 20.01 23.63
C LEU A 15 0.91 20.10 22.14
N VAL A 16 0.49 21.26 21.66
CA VAL A 16 0.10 21.45 20.24
C VAL A 16 1.32 21.33 19.30
N PHE A 17 2.51 21.77 19.71
CA PHE A 17 3.71 21.65 18.90
C PHE A 17 4.23 20.21 18.74
N ALA A 18 4.06 19.36 19.75
CA ALA A 18 4.53 17.97 19.69
C ALA A 18 3.75 17.12 18.65
N PHE A 19 2.45 17.34 18.49
CA PHE A 19 1.62 16.62 17.51
C PHE A 19 1.95 17.04 16.07
N ASN A 20 2.24 18.31 15.81
CA ASN A 20 2.60 18.79 14.48
C ASN A 20 3.95 18.25 14.01
N SER A 21 4.95 18.11 14.90
CA SER A 21 6.25 17.59 14.53
C SER A 21 6.21 16.11 14.14
N SER A 22 5.40 15.32 14.79
CA SER A 22 5.25 13.87 14.51
C SER A 22 4.57 13.61 13.16
N ALA A 23 3.53 14.38 12.84
CA ALA A 23 2.83 14.30 11.56
C ALA A 23 3.71 14.79 10.40
N GLN A 24 4.44 15.91 10.58
CA GLN A 24 5.36 16.45 9.60
C GLN A 24 6.50 15.48 9.30
N ASN A 25 7.06 14.82 10.32
CA ASN A 25 8.11 13.83 10.15
C ASN A 25 7.60 12.59 9.39
N ALA A 26 6.43 12.06 9.73
CA ALA A 26 5.81 10.96 9.00
C ALA A 26 5.55 11.30 7.53
N SER A 27 5.04 12.51 7.25
CA SER A 27 4.80 12.99 5.89
C SER A 27 6.10 13.10 5.07
N ASN A 28 7.19 13.56 5.69
CA ASN A 28 8.49 13.65 5.03
C ASN A 28 9.04 12.27 4.66
N VAL A 29 8.99 11.30 5.58
CA VAL A 29 9.43 9.92 5.34
C VAL A 29 8.61 9.27 4.22
N LEU A 30 7.28 9.42 4.25
CA LEU A 30 6.41 8.89 3.19
C LEU A 30 6.64 9.57 1.84
N THR A 31 7.01 10.85 1.82
CA THR A 31 7.39 11.55 0.60
C THR A 31 8.65 10.94 0.00
N GLN A 32 9.66 10.64 0.81
CA GLN A 32 10.86 9.95 0.34
C GLN A 32 10.53 8.57 -0.20
N ALA A 33 9.68 7.80 0.50
CA ALA A 33 9.20 6.52 0.02
C ALA A 33 8.46 6.66 -1.33
N SER A 34 7.50 7.57 -1.44
CA SER A 34 6.74 7.81 -2.68
C SER A 34 7.65 8.21 -3.83
N ASN A 35 8.66 9.08 -3.59
CA ASN A 35 9.63 9.48 -4.59
C ASN A 35 10.49 8.30 -5.07
N LYS A 36 10.87 7.37 -4.17
CA LYS A 36 11.58 6.14 -4.56
C LYS A 36 10.74 5.29 -5.51
N PHE A 37 9.45 5.15 -5.25
CA PHE A 37 8.52 4.44 -6.14
C PHE A 37 8.37 5.18 -7.49
N ALA A 38 8.13 6.49 -7.47
CA ALA A 38 7.91 7.29 -8.67
C ALA A 38 9.15 7.35 -9.58
N ASN A 39 10.35 7.44 -9.00
CA ASN A 39 11.61 7.53 -9.74
C ASN A 39 12.14 6.18 -10.24
N SER A 40 11.51 5.07 -9.82
CA SER A 40 11.88 3.73 -10.30
C SER A 40 11.14 3.41 -11.58
N LYS A 41 11.87 2.96 -12.63
CA LYS A 41 11.25 2.51 -13.88
C LYS A 41 10.30 1.34 -13.65
N SER A 42 10.68 0.44 -12.76
CA SER A 42 9.81 -0.59 -12.20
C SER A 42 10.27 -0.98 -10.79
N ILE A 43 9.35 -1.58 -10.03
CA ILE A 43 9.64 -2.22 -8.75
C ILE A 43 9.13 -3.65 -8.82
N THR A 44 9.97 -4.60 -8.45
CA THR A 44 9.60 -6.01 -8.29
C THR A 44 9.78 -6.38 -6.83
N ALA A 45 8.78 -7.00 -6.24
CA ALA A 45 8.85 -7.47 -4.86
C ALA A 45 8.26 -8.88 -4.71
N SER A 46 8.82 -9.67 -3.80
CA SER A 46 8.20 -10.87 -3.27
C SER A 46 7.74 -10.62 -1.85
N PHE A 47 6.62 -11.22 -1.49
CA PHE A 47 5.99 -11.02 -0.18
C PHE A 47 5.30 -12.28 0.31
N SER A 48 4.92 -12.29 1.60
CA SER A 48 3.90 -13.19 2.12
C SER A 48 2.75 -12.36 2.70
N ILE A 49 1.52 -12.79 2.41
CA ILE A 49 0.31 -12.27 3.03
C ILE A 49 -0.13 -13.24 4.11
N ILE A 50 -0.45 -12.72 5.29
CA ILE A 50 -1.08 -13.45 6.37
C ILE A 50 -2.44 -12.79 6.60
N ASP A 51 -3.49 -13.56 6.37
CA ASP A 51 -4.88 -13.15 6.58
C ASP A 51 -5.62 -14.27 7.30
N ASN A 52 -6.30 -13.95 8.40
CA ASN A 52 -7.05 -14.90 9.22
C ASN A 52 -6.27 -16.19 9.55
N GLY A 53 -4.96 -16.07 9.81
CA GLY A 53 -4.08 -17.20 10.13
C GLY A 53 -3.57 -17.99 8.91
N HIS A 54 -4.09 -17.76 7.71
CA HIS A 54 -3.60 -18.35 6.47
C HIS A 54 -2.45 -17.52 5.90
N SER A 55 -1.37 -18.19 5.50
CA SER A 55 -0.22 -17.54 4.87
C SER A 55 -0.04 -18.02 3.44
N GLN A 56 0.08 -17.06 2.51
CA GLN A 56 0.42 -17.36 1.12
C GLN A 56 1.54 -16.42 0.63
N ASN A 57 2.36 -16.93 -0.27
CA ASN A 57 3.41 -16.14 -0.91
C ASN A 57 2.87 -15.51 -2.20
N GLY A 58 3.46 -14.37 -2.55
CA GLY A 58 3.11 -13.68 -3.79
C GLY A 58 4.28 -12.86 -4.30
N SER A 59 4.08 -12.31 -5.48
CA SER A 59 4.97 -11.35 -6.11
C SER A 59 4.18 -10.19 -6.68
N ILE A 60 4.84 -9.05 -6.82
CA ILE A 60 4.29 -7.87 -7.49
C ILE A 60 5.35 -7.24 -8.38
N ILE A 61 4.91 -6.77 -9.54
CA ILE A 61 5.66 -5.89 -10.42
C ILE A 61 4.84 -4.60 -10.57
N VAL A 62 5.46 -3.45 -10.32
CA VAL A 62 4.84 -2.13 -10.48
C VAL A 62 5.68 -1.30 -11.44
N ALA A 63 5.03 -0.60 -12.38
CA ALA A 63 5.67 0.38 -13.26
C ALA A 63 4.72 1.56 -13.51
N GLY A 64 4.99 2.69 -12.91
CA GLY A 64 4.07 3.83 -12.89
C GLY A 64 2.75 3.47 -12.21
N ASN A 65 1.63 3.61 -12.93
CA ASN A 65 0.31 3.20 -12.46
C ASN A 65 -0.08 1.75 -12.80
N LYS A 66 0.79 1.00 -13.49
CA LYS A 66 0.55 -0.39 -13.92
C LYS A 66 1.11 -1.36 -12.90
N PHE A 67 0.46 -2.51 -12.75
CA PHE A 67 0.97 -3.56 -11.88
C PHE A 67 0.55 -4.96 -12.31
N VAL A 68 1.30 -5.94 -11.85
CA VAL A 68 0.92 -7.37 -11.82
C VAL A 68 1.13 -7.86 -10.40
N ILE A 69 0.11 -8.47 -9.84
CA ILE A 69 0.20 -9.19 -8.55
C ILE A 69 -0.12 -10.65 -8.82
N SER A 70 0.72 -11.55 -8.32
CA SER A 70 0.49 -12.98 -8.47
C SER A 70 0.66 -13.70 -7.14
N THR A 71 -0.31 -14.55 -6.84
CA THR A 71 -0.31 -15.55 -5.77
C THR A 71 -0.63 -16.92 -6.40
N PRO A 72 -0.53 -18.03 -5.68
CA PRO A 72 -0.90 -19.35 -6.23
C PRO A 72 -2.36 -19.43 -6.72
N GLN A 73 -3.26 -18.68 -6.11
CA GLN A 73 -4.71 -18.76 -6.38
C GLN A 73 -5.23 -17.64 -7.25
N LEU A 74 -4.59 -16.47 -7.22
CA LEU A 74 -5.06 -15.27 -7.90
C LEU A 74 -3.91 -14.56 -8.59
N SER A 75 -4.12 -14.18 -9.85
CA SER A 75 -3.24 -13.27 -10.56
C SER A 75 -4.03 -12.09 -11.10
N THR A 76 -3.55 -10.88 -10.85
CA THR A 76 -4.18 -9.63 -11.29
C THR A 76 -3.21 -8.80 -12.10
N TRP A 77 -3.61 -8.42 -13.30
CA TRP A 77 -2.92 -7.48 -14.18
C TRP A 77 -3.70 -6.17 -14.22
N PHE A 78 -3.01 -5.06 -14.26
CA PHE A 78 -3.60 -3.73 -14.46
C PHE A 78 -2.68 -2.91 -15.38
N ASP A 79 -3.21 -2.49 -16.52
CA ASP A 79 -2.46 -1.75 -17.53
C ASP A 79 -2.51 -0.23 -17.40
N GLY A 80 -3.16 0.25 -16.33
CA GLY A 80 -3.43 1.67 -16.08
C GLY A 80 -4.88 2.09 -16.35
N LYS A 81 -5.70 1.22 -16.92
CA LYS A 81 -7.13 1.42 -17.19
C LYS A 81 -7.94 0.16 -16.89
N THR A 82 -7.57 -0.94 -17.52
CA THR A 82 -8.28 -2.22 -17.42
C THR A 82 -7.55 -3.15 -16.46
N GLN A 83 -8.32 -3.86 -15.67
CA GLN A 83 -7.86 -4.92 -14.79
C GLN A 83 -8.36 -6.26 -15.27
N TRP A 84 -7.49 -7.26 -15.21
CA TRP A 84 -7.78 -8.68 -15.40
C TRP A 84 -7.46 -9.41 -14.11
N SER A 85 -8.43 -10.11 -13.54
CA SER A 85 -8.27 -10.91 -12.32
C SER A 85 -8.57 -12.36 -12.61
N TYR A 86 -7.52 -13.18 -12.70
CA TYR A 86 -7.60 -14.61 -12.97
C TYR A 86 -7.62 -15.40 -11.67
N SER A 87 -8.61 -16.26 -11.51
CA SER A 87 -8.73 -17.22 -10.42
C SER A 87 -8.39 -18.62 -10.94
N SER A 88 -7.34 -19.25 -10.38
CA SER A 88 -6.94 -20.60 -10.78
C SER A 88 -7.91 -21.69 -10.31
N SER A 89 -8.68 -21.44 -9.24
CA SER A 89 -9.63 -22.42 -8.67
C SER A 89 -10.84 -22.67 -9.54
N VAL A 90 -11.25 -21.66 -10.33
CA VAL A 90 -12.43 -21.75 -11.23
C VAL A 90 -12.03 -21.60 -12.71
N ASN A 91 -10.74 -21.40 -13.01
CA ASN A 91 -10.20 -21.14 -14.35
C ASN A 91 -10.95 -20.00 -15.09
N GLU A 92 -11.17 -18.90 -14.38
CA GLU A 92 -11.93 -17.74 -14.85
C GLU A 92 -11.09 -16.47 -14.76
N VAL A 93 -11.24 -15.58 -15.73
CA VAL A 93 -10.72 -14.21 -15.68
C VAL A 93 -11.85 -13.19 -15.76
N ASN A 94 -11.90 -12.31 -14.76
CA ASN A 94 -12.82 -11.17 -14.73
C ASN A 94 -12.10 -9.92 -15.25
N ILE A 95 -12.75 -9.18 -16.15
CA ILE A 95 -12.25 -7.93 -16.74
C ILE A 95 -13.07 -6.76 -16.19
N THR A 96 -12.41 -5.79 -15.59
CA THR A 96 -13.06 -4.61 -14.99
C THR A 96 -12.28 -3.33 -15.30
N ASN A 97 -12.90 -2.17 -15.07
CA ASN A 97 -12.23 -0.87 -15.02
C ASN A 97 -12.36 -0.33 -13.58
N PRO A 98 -11.43 -0.67 -12.69
CA PRO A 98 -11.55 -0.35 -11.28
C PRO A 98 -11.38 1.15 -11.01
N THR A 99 -12.08 1.63 -9.98
CA THR A 99 -11.89 2.97 -9.42
C THR A 99 -10.56 3.09 -8.67
N ALA A 100 -10.12 4.32 -8.40
CA ALA A 100 -8.90 4.56 -7.63
C ALA A 100 -8.97 3.96 -6.20
N ASP A 101 -10.14 3.94 -5.59
CA ASP A 101 -10.34 3.38 -4.24
C ASP A 101 -10.26 1.83 -4.25
N GLU A 102 -10.78 1.18 -5.28
CA GLU A 102 -10.64 -0.26 -5.48
C GLU A 102 -9.19 -0.68 -5.73
N LEU A 103 -8.46 0.09 -6.55
CA LEU A 103 -7.04 -0.16 -6.81
C LEU A 103 -6.17 -0.15 -5.56
N GLN A 104 -6.48 0.69 -4.55
CA GLN A 104 -5.75 0.72 -3.28
C GLN A 104 -5.95 -0.56 -2.45
N GLN A 105 -7.10 -1.21 -2.58
CA GLN A 105 -7.38 -2.48 -1.90
C GLN A 105 -6.64 -3.65 -2.55
N ILE A 106 -6.42 -3.57 -3.87
CA ILE A 106 -5.76 -4.62 -4.65
C ILE A 106 -4.24 -4.49 -4.58
N ASN A 107 -3.72 -3.24 -4.70
CA ASN A 107 -2.29 -2.96 -4.69
C ASN A 107 -1.89 -2.24 -3.39
N PRO A 108 -1.41 -2.95 -2.36
CA PRO A 108 -1.03 -2.35 -1.08
C PRO A 108 0.13 -1.35 -1.19
N PHE A 109 0.94 -1.42 -2.24
CA PHE A 109 2.01 -0.45 -2.48
C PHE A 109 1.47 0.89 -3.01
N ALA A 110 0.29 0.90 -3.63
CA ALA A 110 -0.37 2.13 -4.07
C ALA A 110 -0.73 3.06 -2.88
N ILE A 111 -0.89 2.51 -1.68
CA ILE A 111 -1.13 3.28 -0.45
C ILE A 111 0.01 4.28 -0.22
N ILE A 112 1.27 3.88 -0.47
CA ILE A 112 2.44 4.75 -0.29
C ILE A 112 2.43 5.89 -1.31
N SER A 113 2.07 5.62 -2.56
CA SER A 113 2.03 6.64 -3.62
C SER A 113 0.88 7.63 -3.45
N SER A 114 -0.25 7.19 -2.91
CA SER A 114 -1.48 7.98 -2.77
C SER A 114 -1.71 8.56 -1.36
N PHE A 115 -0.76 8.38 -0.42
CA PHE A 115 -1.00 8.70 0.99
C PHE A 115 -1.47 10.14 1.22
N ARG A 116 -0.90 11.11 0.50
CA ARG A 116 -1.21 12.55 0.70
C ARG A 116 -2.68 12.88 0.46
N ASN A 117 -3.30 12.23 -0.50
CA ASN A 117 -4.68 12.51 -0.88
C ASN A 117 -5.68 11.79 0.03
N ASN A 118 -5.31 10.59 0.50
CA ASN A 118 -6.27 9.64 1.08
C ASN A 118 -6.09 9.43 2.58
N PHE A 119 -4.91 9.77 3.15
CA PHE A 119 -4.60 9.44 4.54
C PHE A 119 -3.98 10.61 5.30
N ASN A 120 -4.26 10.66 6.60
CA ASN A 120 -3.47 11.37 7.59
C ASN A 120 -2.37 10.43 8.08
N ALA A 121 -1.14 10.94 8.20
CA ALA A 121 0.01 10.17 8.62
C ALA A 121 0.49 10.60 10.00
N SER A 122 0.85 9.65 10.84
CA SER A 122 1.50 9.88 12.13
C SER A 122 2.67 8.92 12.31
N MET A 123 3.77 9.43 12.88
CA MET A 123 4.90 8.61 13.25
C MET A 123 4.55 7.80 14.50
N LEU A 124 4.75 6.48 14.43
CA LEU A 124 4.78 5.61 15.58
C LEU A 124 6.22 5.51 16.10
N ASN A 125 6.48 4.58 17.00
CA ASN A 125 7.84 4.36 17.51
C ASN A 125 8.76 3.88 16.37
N SER A 126 9.79 4.67 16.07
CA SER A 126 10.85 4.30 15.14
C SER A 126 11.97 3.58 15.91
N THR A 127 12.52 2.52 15.29
CA THR A 127 13.69 1.80 15.82
C THR A 127 14.88 2.06 14.92
N LYS A 128 16.10 1.77 15.39
CA LYS A 128 17.30 1.85 14.54
C LYS A 128 17.09 0.98 13.29
N GLY A 129 17.14 1.61 12.11
CA GLY A 129 16.99 0.94 10.82
C GLY A 129 15.55 0.91 10.26
N SER A 130 14.53 1.39 10.98
CA SER A 130 13.17 1.42 10.47
C SER A 130 12.32 2.60 10.96
N PHE A 131 11.42 3.06 10.09
CA PHE A 131 10.34 3.99 10.42
C PHE A 131 9.03 3.23 10.54
N LYS A 132 8.29 3.45 11.63
CA LYS A 132 6.93 2.94 11.78
C LYS A 132 5.94 4.08 11.68
N ILE A 133 5.01 4.00 10.74
CA ILE A 133 4.05 5.06 10.41
C ILE A 133 2.65 4.47 10.41
N GLN A 134 1.72 5.16 11.03
CA GLN A 134 0.30 4.89 10.93
C GLN A 134 -0.34 5.83 9.93
N LEU A 135 -1.17 5.27 9.05
CA LEU A 135 -2.02 5.98 8.13
C LEU A 135 -3.48 5.79 8.54
N THR A 136 -4.21 6.88 8.68
CA THR A 136 -5.65 6.88 8.96
C THR A 136 -6.39 7.51 7.80
N PRO A 137 -7.41 6.87 7.22
CA PRO A 137 -8.16 7.44 6.10
C PRO A 137 -8.72 8.83 6.43
N LYS A 138 -8.65 9.75 5.45
CA LYS A 138 -9.27 11.09 5.56
C LYS A 138 -10.79 11.02 5.41
N LYS A 139 -11.28 10.07 4.61
CA LYS A 139 -12.71 9.86 4.35
C LYS A 139 -13.24 8.71 5.20
N SER A 140 -14.39 8.88 5.84
CA SER A 140 -15.00 7.89 6.72
C SER A 140 -15.66 6.72 5.98
N ASN A 141 -15.94 6.83 4.69
CA ASN A 141 -16.63 5.81 3.89
C ASN A 141 -15.69 4.73 3.32
N GLN A 142 -14.38 4.84 3.53
CA GLN A 142 -13.43 3.81 3.10
C GLN A 142 -13.57 2.53 3.94
N SER A 143 -13.35 1.36 3.34
CA SER A 143 -13.35 0.06 4.01
C SER A 143 -12.18 -0.14 4.97
N ILE A 144 -11.08 0.60 4.77
CA ILE A 144 -9.88 0.59 5.61
C ILE A 144 -10.12 1.43 6.86
N LYS A 145 -9.79 0.89 8.04
CA LYS A 145 -9.76 1.59 9.33
C LYS A 145 -8.42 2.27 9.57
N LYS A 146 -7.32 1.57 9.33
CA LYS A 146 -5.93 2.08 9.42
C LYS A 146 -4.97 1.20 8.64
N VAL A 147 -3.82 1.77 8.31
CA VAL A 147 -2.66 1.04 7.78
C VAL A 147 -1.45 1.36 8.64
N GLU A 148 -0.69 0.34 9.02
CA GLU A 148 0.59 0.49 9.73
C GLU A 148 1.70 0.04 8.77
N LEU A 149 2.63 0.96 8.49
CA LEU A 149 3.76 0.75 7.61
C LEU A 149 5.04 0.65 8.42
N THR A 150 5.89 -0.32 8.11
CA THR A 150 7.30 -0.32 8.53
C THR A 150 8.15 -0.15 7.28
N LEU A 151 8.90 0.95 7.21
CA LEU A 151 9.80 1.28 6.11
C LEU A 151 11.24 1.13 6.56
N ASN A 152 12.11 0.61 5.72
CA ASN A 152 13.55 0.61 5.95
C ASN A 152 14.08 2.05 5.93
N SER A 153 14.87 2.46 6.93
CA SER A 153 15.32 3.85 7.08
C SER A 153 16.35 4.30 6.04
N SER A 154 17.04 3.36 5.39
CA SER A 154 18.04 3.66 4.36
C SER A 154 17.46 3.67 2.96
N THR A 155 16.56 2.72 2.66
CA THR A 155 15.99 2.54 1.33
C THR A 155 14.62 3.18 1.16
N TYR A 156 13.90 3.45 2.25
CA TYR A 156 12.50 3.89 2.30
C TYR A 156 11.50 2.88 1.72
N PHE A 157 11.95 1.69 1.34
CA PHE A 157 11.03 0.64 0.91
C PHE A 157 10.33 -0.03 2.09
N PRO A 158 9.07 -0.47 1.92
CA PRO A 158 8.33 -1.18 2.96
C PRO A 158 8.92 -2.56 3.22
N SER A 159 9.02 -2.93 4.50
CA SER A 159 9.30 -4.29 4.95
C SER A 159 8.05 -4.97 5.53
N LEU A 160 7.10 -4.17 6.04
CA LEU A 160 5.84 -4.66 6.59
C LEU A 160 4.73 -3.65 6.31
N ILE A 161 3.57 -4.18 5.89
CA ILE A 161 2.33 -3.42 5.72
C ILE A 161 1.24 -4.20 6.47
N VAL A 162 0.59 -3.56 7.44
CA VAL A 162 -0.56 -4.13 8.15
C VAL A 162 -1.78 -3.28 7.85
N ILE A 163 -2.76 -3.86 7.17
CA ILE A 163 -4.03 -3.22 6.84
C ILE A 163 -5.08 -3.72 7.83
N THR A 164 -5.73 -2.82 8.53
CA THR A 164 -6.87 -3.13 9.39
C THR A 164 -8.12 -2.59 8.75
N ALA A 165 -9.07 -3.45 8.45
CA ALA A 165 -10.38 -3.09 7.91
C ALA A 165 -11.32 -2.58 9.02
N LYS A 166 -12.46 -1.95 8.65
CA LYS A 166 -13.45 -1.47 9.62
C LYS A 166 -14.07 -2.56 10.48
N ASN A 167 -14.23 -3.77 9.94
CA ASN A 167 -14.67 -4.95 10.68
C ASN A 167 -13.58 -5.55 11.60
N ASN A 168 -12.43 -4.85 11.75
CA ASN A 168 -11.25 -5.24 12.51
C ASN A 168 -10.49 -6.46 11.97
N THR A 169 -10.82 -7.00 10.81
CA THR A 169 -9.96 -8.00 10.15
C THR A 169 -8.63 -7.36 9.77
N LYS A 170 -7.54 -8.16 9.79
CA LYS A 170 -6.19 -7.69 9.51
C LYS A 170 -5.55 -8.52 8.41
N ALA A 171 -5.03 -7.84 7.40
CA ALA A 171 -4.11 -8.42 6.43
C ALA A 171 -2.70 -7.93 6.73
N THR A 172 -1.76 -8.86 6.90
CA THR A 172 -0.35 -8.56 7.17
C THR A 172 0.49 -8.99 5.97
N ILE A 173 1.16 -8.02 5.35
CA ILE A 173 2.02 -8.23 4.17
C ILE A 173 3.47 -8.04 4.60
N LYS A 174 4.23 -9.12 4.61
CA LYS A 174 5.68 -9.11 4.87
C LYS A 174 6.41 -9.10 3.54
N VAL A 175 7.16 -8.04 3.26
CA VAL A 175 7.99 -7.93 2.06
C VAL A 175 9.28 -8.69 2.30
N LYS A 176 9.56 -9.70 1.46
CA LYS A 176 10.76 -10.56 1.54
C LYS A 176 11.91 -9.97 0.75
N THR A 177 11.64 -9.59 -0.49
CA THR A 177 12.60 -8.94 -1.38
C THR A 177 11.92 -7.77 -2.07
N ILE A 178 12.68 -6.72 -2.34
CA ILE A 178 12.22 -5.59 -3.14
C ILE A 178 13.40 -5.03 -3.93
N ASN A 179 13.21 -4.88 -5.23
CA ASN A 179 14.22 -4.37 -6.15
C ASN A 179 13.60 -3.30 -7.04
N ALA A 180 14.25 -2.13 -7.09
CA ALA A 180 13.99 -1.14 -8.10
C ALA A 180 14.80 -1.49 -9.35
N GLY A 181 14.18 -1.50 -10.52
CA GLY A 181 14.85 -2.07 -11.68
C GLY A 181 14.39 -1.54 -13.02
N GLY A 182 14.73 -2.31 -14.03
CA GLY A 182 14.67 -1.97 -15.44
C GLY A 182 13.27 -1.73 -16.01
N VAL A 183 13.25 -1.40 -17.31
CA VAL A 183 12.01 -1.20 -18.05
C VAL A 183 11.27 -2.52 -18.21
N GLN A 184 9.97 -2.52 -17.94
CA GLN A 184 9.08 -3.64 -18.19
C GLN A 184 8.36 -3.45 -19.52
N SER A 185 8.15 -4.56 -20.25
CA SER A 185 7.30 -4.54 -21.45
C SER A 185 5.85 -4.21 -21.07
N THR A 186 5.15 -3.51 -21.92
CA THR A 186 3.71 -3.24 -21.72
C THR A 186 2.88 -4.53 -21.63
N SER A 187 3.26 -5.57 -22.35
CA SER A 187 2.63 -6.89 -22.29
C SER A 187 2.76 -7.60 -20.93
N THR A 188 3.68 -7.14 -20.06
CA THR A 188 3.79 -7.63 -18.68
C THR A 188 2.51 -7.33 -17.89
N PHE A 189 1.83 -6.22 -18.18
CA PHE A 189 0.70 -5.70 -17.40
C PHE A 189 -0.67 -6.02 -18.01
N THR A 190 -0.71 -6.89 -19.02
CA THR A 190 -1.94 -7.32 -19.70
C THR A 190 -2.10 -8.83 -19.59
N PHE A 191 -3.34 -9.28 -19.43
CA PHE A 191 -3.67 -10.69 -19.48
C PHE A 191 -3.45 -11.25 -20.87
N ASN A 192 -2.87 -12.45 -20.96
CA ASN A 192 -2.69 -13.16 -22.22
C ASN A 192 -3.41 -14.51 -22.18
N ALA A 193 -4.59 -14.58 -22.78
CA ALA A 193 -5.43 -15.77 -22.78
C ALA A 193 -4.74 -17.02 -23.37
N LYS A 194 -3.76 -16.86 -24.29
CA LYS A 194 -3.00 -17.99 -24.85
C LYS A 194 -2.22 -18.78 -23.80
N LYS A 195 -1.93 -18.17 -22.65
CA LYS A 195 -1.23 -18.84 -21.52
C LYS A 195 -2.18 -19.59 -20.59
N TYR A 196 -3.50 -19.48 -20.80
CA TYR A 196 -4.55 -20.03 -19.93
C TYR A 196 -5.56 -20.81 -20.77
N PRO A 197 -5.24 -22.06 -21.19
CA PRO A 197 -6.13 -22.86 -22.02
C PRO A 197 -7.47 -23.10 -21.33
N GLY A 198 -8.57 -22.90 -22.07
CA GLY A 198 -9.93 -23.13 -21.56
C GLY A 198 -10.39 -22.13 -20.48
N VAL A 199 -9.71 -20.99 -20.34
CA VAL A 199 -10.13 -19.94 -19.37
C VAL A 199 -11.47 -19.34 -19.82
N GLU A 200 -12.40 -19.23 -18.86
CA GLU A 200 -13.62 -18.46 -19.04
C GLU A 200 -13.31 -16.96 -18.89
N ILE A 201 -13.81 -16.16 -19.83
CA ILE A 201 -13.59 -14.71 -19.83
C ILE A 201 -14.92 -14.02 -19.55
N VAL A 202 -14.99 -13.33 -18.39
CA VAL A 202 -16.15 -12.56 -17.96
C VAL A 202 -15.82 -11.07 -18.04
N ASP A 203 -16.41 -10.36 -18.99
CA ASP A 203 -16.22 -8.91 -19.16
C ASP A 203 -17.31 -8.15 -18.38
N LEU A 204 -16.88 -7.44 -17.33
CA LEU A 204 -17.74 -6.69 -16.41
C LEU A 204 -17.59 -5.15 -16.55
N ARG A 205 -17.00 -4.70 -17.66
CA ARG A 205 -16.77 -3.25 -17.91
C ARG A 205 -18.01 -2.51 -18.34
#